data_49632d26f1212cebfadad385d637416a
#
_entry.id   49632d26f1212cebfadad385d637416a
#
_cell.length_a   1.000
_cell.length_b   1.000
_cell.length_c   1.000
_cell.angle_alpha   90.00
_cell.angle_beta   90.00
_cell.angle_gamma   90.00
#
_symmetry.space_group_name_H-M   'P 1'
#
loop_
_entity.id
_entity.type
_entity.pdbx_description
1 polymer ?
#
loop_
_entity_poly.entity_id
_entity_poly.type
_entity_poly.pdbx_seq_one_letter_code
_entity_poly.pdbx_strand_id
1 'polypeptide(L)'
;MKTISFSKGEKVTGHETVNSPPKQIYQAERLSVLESQLIDAQRLIMDLEERDALKTQFLSNISHDLRTPLTAIITHAEILRDGILGNVTSKQRESISTIITGGRQLLDMIAEILMHARDSSEPLTLVESEFSVHEVVEQVTSLNESLVAKKGLSLERYPSPALPPVRGDRDKVIHVLTNLLGNAFEFTPSGGRVWVDAGMSPEDPENVVLIEVGDTGRGIARDHHELIFREFAQVDSSASRVHHGTGLGLTIARRFVELHGGRIWVESELGCGSRFFFTLPVNRGSE
;
A
#
# COMPACT_ATOMS: atom_id res chain seq x y z
N MET A 1 -0.66 -4.60 -98.92
CA MET A 1 -0.90 -5.91 -99.63
C MET A 1 -0.51 -7.03 -98.65
N LYS A 2 -1.39 -7.76 -98.21
CA LYS A 2 -1.56 -9.12 -97.70
C LYS A 2 -2.46 -9.15 -96.51
N THR A 3 -3.64 -9.52 -96.79
CA THR A 3 -4.71 -9.93 -95.91
C THR A 3 -4.36 -11.27 -95.23
N ILE A 4 -4.53 -11.40 -93.95
CA ILE A 4 -4.61 -12.67 -93.25
C ILE A 4 -5.83 -12.68 -92.37
N SER A 5 -6.67 -13.64 -92.64
CA SER A 5 -7.96 -13.99 -92.11
C SER A 5 -7.92 -14.41 -90.57
N PHE A 6 -8.90 -13.95 -89.80
CA PHE A 6 -9.19 -14.46 -88.49
C PHE A 6 -10.02 -15.73 -88.60
N SER A 7 -9.54 -16.77 -87.92
CA SER A 7 -10.31 -17.96 -87.63
C SER A 7 -10.75 -17.99 -86.16
N LYS A 8 -11.99 -18.40 -85.99
CA LYS A 8 -12.79 -18.52 -84.75
C LYS A 8 -12.19 -19.39 -83.62
N GLY A 9 -12.24 -18.90 -82.41
CA GLY A 9 -13.02 -19.54 -81.33
C GLY A 9 -12.34 -20.68 -80.58
N GLU A 10 -11.92 -20.36 -79.37
CA GLU A 10 -12.10 -21.31 -78.24
C GLU A 10 -12.18 -20.52 -76.94
N LYS A 11 -13.35 -20.56 -76.30
CA LYS A 11 -13.55 -20.08 -74.95
C LYS A 11 -13.02 -21.14 -73.99
N VAL A 12 -11.85 -20.92 -73.39
CA VAL A 12 -11.41 -21.66 -72.25
C VAL A 12 -11.97 -20.94 -70.99
N THR A 13 -13.07 -21.46 -70.48
CA THR A 13 -13.60 -21.18 -69.15
C THR A 13 -12.83 -22.02 -68.17
N GLY A 14 -11.68 -21.54 -67.70
CA GLY A 14 -11.00 -22.06 -66.54
C GLY A 14 -11.62 -21.48 -65.24
N HIS A 15 -12.61 -22.14 -64.69
CA HIS A 15 -12.97 -21.92 -63.30
C HIS A 15 -11.88 -22.58 -62.42
N GLU A 16 -10.89 -21.79 -62.00
CA GLU A 16 -10.10 -22.13 -60.83
C GLU A 16 -11.03 -22.06 -59.60
N THR A 17 -11.58 -23.21 -59.21
CA THR A 17 -12.17 -23.41 -57.89
C THR A 17 -11.05 -23.32 -56.88
N VAL A 18 -10.87 -22.13 -56.29
CA VAL A 18 -10.09 -21.97 -55.07
C VAL A 18 -10.77 -22.86 -54.01
N ASN A 19 -10.18 -24.02 -53.80
CA ASN A 19 -10.65 -25.03 -52.85
C ASN A 19 -10.29 -24.48 -51.44
N SER A 20 -11.16 -23.59 -50.92
CA SER A 20 -11.05 -23.15 -49.53
C SER A 20 -11.24 -24.39 -48.63
N PRO A 21 -10.33 -24.67 -47.70
CA PRO A 21 -10.46 -25.81 -46.84
C PRO A 21 -11.80 -25.75 -46.08
N PRO A 22 -12.44 -26.91 -45.89
CA PRO A 22 -13.75 -26.95 -45.26
C PRO A 22 -13.69 -26.27 -43.87
N LYS A 23 -14.67 -25.44 -43.55
CA LYS A 23 -14.75 -24.65 -42.28
C LYS A 23 -14.40 -25.48 -41.03
N GLN A 24 -14.64 -26.78 -41.05
CA GLN A 24 -14.30 -27.70 -39.97
C GLN A 24 -12.79 -27.88 -39.76
N ILE A 25 -11.98 -27.91 -40.81
CA ILE A 25 -10.50 -28.00 -40.69
C ILE A 25 -9.93 -26.71 -40.09
N TYR A 26 -10.40 -25.56 -40.52
CA TYR A 26 -9.99 -24.29 -39.98
C TYR A 26 -10.36 -24.10 -38.50
N GLN A 27 -11.53 -24.62 -38.09
CA GLN A 27 -11.94 -24.59 -36.69
C GLN A 27 -11.10 -25.55 -35.84
N ALA A 28 -10.74 -26.72 -36.34
CA ALA A 28 -9.91 -27.69 -35.61
C ALA A 28 -8.47 -27.17 -35.42
N GLU A 29 -7.88 -26.55 -36.46
CA GLU A 29 -6.55 -25.90 -36.34
C GLU A 29 -6.57 -24.74 -35.35
N ARG A 30 -7.61 -23.92 -35.37
CA ARG A 30 -7.76 -22.82 -34.44
C ARG A 30 -7.95 -23.28 -32.99
N LEU A 31 -8.68 -24.35 -32.75
CA LEU A 31 -8.83 -25.02 -31.45
C LEU A 31 -7.48 -25.55 -30.94
N SER A 32 -6.73 -26.24 -31.76
CA SER A 32 -5.40 -26.76 -31.41
C SER A 32 -4.42 -25.65 -31.03
N VAL A 33 -4.42 -24.50 -31.73
CA VAL A 33 -3.59 -23.34 -31.38
C VAL A 33 -4.03 -22.73 -30.05
N LEU A 34 -5.33 -22.60 -29.80
CA LEU A 34 -5.86 -22.08 -28.54
C LEU A 34 -5.55 -23.00 -27.36
N GLU A 35 -5.65 -24.31 -27.54
CA GLU A 35 -5.27 -25.30 -26.54
C GLU A 35 -3.77 -25.22 -26.18
N SER A 36 -2.91 -25.10 -27.19
CA SER A 36 -1.48 -24.91 -26.98
C SER A 36 -1.19 -23.63 -26.21
N GLN A 37 -1.81 -22.49 -26.60
CA GLN A 37 -1.66 -21.21 -25.89
C GLN A 37 -2.16 -21.27 -24.45
N LEU A 38 -3.25 -22.01 -24.19
CA LEU A 38 -3.77 -22.22 -22.83
C LEU A 38 -2.78 -22.99 -21.97
N ILE A 39 -2.21 -24.08 -22.51
CA ILE A 39 -1.21 -24.89 -21.81
C ILE A 39 0.04 -24.05 -21.48
N ASP A 40 0.52 -23.24 -22.44
CA ASP A 40 1.69 -22.39 -22.24
C ASP A 40 1.41 -21.28 -21.19
N ALA A 41 0.21 -20.71 -21.23
CA ALA A 41 -0.22 -19.73 -20.22
C ALA A 41 -0.33 -20.35 -18.83
N GLN A 42 -0.88 -21.56 -18.71
CA GLN A 42 -0.96 -22.29 -17.45
C GLN A 42 0.43 -22.61 -16.87
N ARG A 43 1.37 -23.03 -17.72
CA ARG A 43 2.77 -23.26 -17.29
C ARG A 43 3.43 -22.01 -16.78
N LEU A 44 3.22 -20.87 -17.47
CA LEU A 44 3.77 -19.58 -17.05
C LEU A 44 3.18 -19.13 -15.70
N ILE A 45 1.88 -19.32 -15.50
CA ILE A 45 1.22 -19.00 -14.23
C ILE A 45 1.84 -19.84 -13.10
N MET A 46 2.00 -21.16 -13.29
CA MET A 46 2.61 -22.04 -12.28
C MET A 46 4.07 -21.64 -11.95
N ASP A 47 4.88 -21.28 -12.97
CA ASP A 47 6.26 -20.82 -12.75
C ASP A 47 6.29 -19.50 -11.98
N LEU A 48 5.37 -18.57 -12.26
CA LEU A 48 5.25 -17.31 -11.54
C LEU A 48 4.80 -17.52 -10.09
N GLU A 49 3.82 -18.39 -9.85
CA GLU A 49 3.34 -18.74 -8.51
C GLU A 49 4.45 -19.40 -7.67
N GLU A 50 5.22 -20.31 -8.24
CA GLU A 50 6.35 -20.95 -7.56
C GLU A 50 7.43 -19.94 -7.19
N ARG A 51 7.80 -19.05 -8.10
CA ARG A 51 8.80 -17.99 -7.84
C ARG A 51 8.32 -17.02 -6.75
N ASP A 52 7.06 -16.68 -6.74
CA ASP A 52 6.48 -15.78 -5.75
C ASP A 52 6.42 -16.44 -4.36
N ALA A 53 6.06 -17.72 -4.29
CA ALA A 53 6.12 -18.50 -3.06
C ALA A 53 7.54 -18.60 -2.50
N LEU A 54 8.54 -18.85 -3.35
CA LEU A 54 9.97 -18.89 -2.94
C LEU A 54 10.44 -17.52 -2.45
N LYS A 55 10.06 -16.42 -3.11
CA LYS A 55 10.37 -15.05 -2.69
C LYS A 55 9.79 -14.75 -1.31
N THR A 56 8.54 -15.11 -1.09
CA THR A 56 7.84 -14.92 0.18
C THR A 56 8.48 -15.71 1.31
N GLN A 57 8.78 -16.99 1.07
CA GLN A 57 9.48 -17.84 2.04
C GLN A 57 10.86 -17.28 2.39
N PHE A 58 11.62 -16.84 1.42
CA PHE A 58 12.95 -16.24 1.61
C PHE A 58 12.87 -14.98 2.47
N LEU A 59 11.95 -14.06 2.16
CA LEU A 59 11.75 -12.83 2.93
C LEU A 59 11.25 -13.11 4.35
N SER A 60 10.40 -14.12 4.53
CA SER A 60 9.93 -14.55 5.85
C SER A 60 11.08 -15.06 6.73
N ASN A 61 11.97 -15.88 6.15
CA ASN A 61 13.14 -16.39 6.86
C ASN A 61 14.10 -15.26 7.26
N ILE A 62 14.42 -14.37 6.33
CA ILE A 62 15.29 -13.21 6.61
C ILE A 62 14.71 -12.32 7.70
N SER A 63 13.42 -12.07 7.67
CA SER A 63 12.76 -11.24 8.69
C SER A 63 12.86 -11.85 10.09
N HIS A 64 12.64 -13.16 10.20
CA HIS A 64 12.81 -13.87 11.46
C HIS A 64 14.26 -13.74 11.98
N ASP A 65 15.22 -13.97 11.08
CA ASP A 65 16.64 -13.96 11.41
C ASP A 65 17.18 -12.54 11.74
N LEU A 66 16.57 -11.50 11.20
CA LEU A 66 16.85 -10.11 11.55
C LEU A 66 16.14 -9.66 12.83
N ARG A 67 14.91 -10.09 13.06
CA ARG A 67 14.12 -9.70 14.24
C ARG A 67 14.79 -10.14 15.55
N THR A 68 15.29 -11.33 15.61
CA THR A 68 15.90 -11.91 16.81
C THR A 68 17.08 -11.09 17.35
N PRO A 69 18.17 -10.81 16.56
CA PRO A 69 19.27 -10.00 17.03
C PRO A 69 18.87 -8.56 17.32
N LEU A 70 17.95 -7.98 16.52
CA LEU A 70 17.53 -6.61 16.70
C LEU A 70 16.71 -6.42 17.98
N THR A 71 15.83 -7.36 18.30
CA THR A 71 15.11 -7.38 19.59
C THR A 71 16.09 -7.45 20.76
N ALA A 72 17.13 -8.27 20.67
CA ALA A 72 18.16 -8.34 21.71
C ALA A 72 18.89 -6.99 21.87
N ILE A 73 19.28 -6.33 20.76
CA ILE A 73 19.92 -5.01 20.78
C ILE A 73 19.02 -3.97 21.48
N ILE A 74 17.74 -3.92 21.12
CA ILE A 74 16.78 -2.99 21.70
C ILE A 74 16.61 -3.26 23.20
N THR A 75 16.41 -4.52 23.59
CA THR A 75 16.24 -4.93 25.01
C THR A 75 17.48 -4.54 25.83
N HIS A 76 18.69 -4.81 25.36
CA HIS A 76 19.90 -4.40 26.07
C HIS A 76 20.05 -2.89 26.17
N ALA A 77 19.68 -2.15 25.12
CA ALA A 77 19.66 -0.71 25.15
C ALA A 77 18.62 -0.16 26.17
N GLU A 78 17.45 -0.77 26.26
CA GLU A 78 16.44 -0.42 27.27
C GLU A 78 16.93 -0.69 28.70
N ILE A 79 17.55 -1.81 28.96
CA ILE A 79 18.15 -2.16 30.25
C ILE A 79 19.21 -1.12 30.68
N LEU A 80 20.06 -0.68 29.71
CA LEU A 80 21.03 0.38 29.96
C LEU A 80 20.37 1.74 30.23
N ARG A 81 19.39 2.14 29.42
CA ARG A 81 18.65 3.40 29.57
C ARG A 81 17.97 3.51 30.91
N ASP A 82 17.37 2.43 31.38
CA ASP A 82 16.60 2.36 32.60
C ASP A 82 17.49 2.23 33.86
N GLY A 83 18.82 2.15 33.66
CA GLY A 83 19.81 2.17 34.75
C GLY A 83 19.91 0.86 35.53
N ILE A 84 19.37 -0.25 35.01
CA ILE A 84 19.39 -1.57 35.67
C ILE A 84 20.83 -2.08 35.89
N LEU A 85 21.74 -1.79 34.95
CA LEU A 85 23.17 -2.19 35.03
C LEU A 85 24.08 -1.09 35.57
N GLY A 86 23.53 0.02 36.06
CA GLY A 86 24.26 1.16 36.58
C GLY A 86 23.76 2.48 36.01
N ASN A 87 24.14 3.58 36.65
CA ASN A 87 23.72 4.92 36.27
C ASN A 87 24.35 5.36 34.95
N VAL A 88 23.55 5.88 34.03
CA VAL A 88 23.99 6.49 32.79
C VAL A 88 23.85 8.01 32.85
N THR A 89 24.79 8.74 32.25
CA THR A 89 24.71 10.20 32.12
C THR A 89 23.57 10.61 31.17
N SER A 90 23.12 11.86 31.24
CA SER A 90 22.07 12.37 30.34
C SER A 90 22.42 12.21 28.85
N LYS A 91 23.68 12.45 28.47
CA LYS A 91 24.15 12.26 27.09
C LYS A 91 24.14 10.79 26.64
N GLN A 92 24.54 9.88 27.53
CA GLN A 92 24.45 8.44 27.28
C GLN A 92 23.00 7.99 27.11
N ARG A 93 22.08 8.46 27.98
CA ARG A 93 20.65 8.17 27.89
C ARG A 93 20.06 8.64 26.55
N GLU A 94 20.43 9.81 26.09
CA GLU A 94 20.00 10.34 24.80
C GLU A 94 20.50 9.45 23.61
N SER A 95 21.78 9.08 23.64
CA SER A 95 22.37 8.19 22.63
C SER A 95 21.70 6.80 22.62
N ILE A 96 21.45 6.23 23.80
CA ILE A 96 20.75 4.94 23.97
C ILE A 96 19.32 5.06 23.45
N SER A 97 18.61 6.15 23.74
CA SER A 97 17.25 6.37 23.20
C SER A 97 17.23 6.44 21.69
N THR A 98 18.26 7.03 21.06
CA THR A 98 18.41 7.03 19.60
C THR A 98 18.60 5.62 19.04
N ILE A 99 19.41 4.77 19.72
CA ILE A 99 19.60 3.36 19.33
C ILE A 99 18.26 2.59 19.40
N ILE A 100 17.49 2.77 20.49
CA ILE A 100 16.19 2.12 20.66
C ILE A 100 15.23 2.57 19.54
N THR A 101 15.16 3.87 19.25
CA THR A 101 14.28 4.39 18.20
C THR A 101 14.66 3.83 16.83
N GLY A 102 15.94 3.86 16.47
CA GLY A 102 16.42 3.32 15.19
C GLY A 102 16.20 1.80 15.07
N GLY A 103 16.39 1.06 16.17
CA GLY A 103 16.12 -0.37 16.22
C GLY A 103 14.64 -0.69 16.00
N ARG A 104 13.73 0.06 16.63
CA ARG A 104 12.28 -0.11 16.44
C ARG A 104 11.86 0.24 15.02
N GLN A 105 12.37 1.33 14.46
CA GLN A 105 12.11 1.68 13.06
C GLN A 105 12.55 0.56 12.10
N LEU A 106 13.70 -0.09 12.36
CA LEU A 106 14.15 -1.20 11.54
C LEU A 106 13.24 -2.43 11.66
N LEU A 107 12.72 -2.74 12.86
CA LEU A 107 11.73 -3.80 13.07
C LEU A 107 10.44 -3.52 12.27
N ASP A 108 9.98 -2.27 12.30
CA ASP A 108 8.79 -1.85 11.56
C ASP A 108 9.02 -2.00 10.04
N MET A 109 10.19 -1.57 9.53
CA MET A 109 10.56 -1.78 8.12
C MET A 109 10.56 -3.25 7.71
N ILE A 110 11.13 -4.12 8.54
CA ILE A 110 11.17 -5.57 8.29
C ILE A 110 9.75 -6.13 8.26
N ALA A 111 8.86 -5.71 9.18
CA ALA A 111 7.47 -6.12 9.20
C ALA A 111 6.72 -5.65 7.95
N GLU A 112 6.96 -4.43 7.50
CA GLU A 112 6.41 -3.87 6.26
C GLU A 112 6.84 -4.67 5.02
N ILE A 113 8.13 -4.98 4.88
CA ILE A 113 8.66 -5.79 3.77
C ILE A 113 8.03 -7.18 3.74
N LEU A 114 7.88 -7.82 4.92
CA LEU A 114 7.23 -9.13 5.01
C LEU A 114 5.77 -9.11 4.63
N MET A 115 5.05 -8.10 5.11
CA MET A 115 3.64 -7.96 4.83
C MET A 115 3.41 -7.81 3.32
N HIS A 116 4.27 -7.04 2.68
CA HIS A 116 4.26 -6.87 1.22
C HIS A 116 4.60 -8.15 0.45
N ALA A 117 5.57 -8.93 0.94
CA ALA A 117 5.95 -10.19 0.32
C ALA A 117 4.89 -11.30 0.45
N ARG A 118 4.11 -11.31 1.51
CA ARG A 118 3.02 -12.27 1.73
C ARG A 118 1.78 -11.99 0.89
N ASP A 119 1.59 -10.74 0.47
CA ASP A 119 0.41 -10.32 -0.32
C ASP A 119 0.26 -11.06 -1.66
N SER A 120 1.33 -11.65 -2.16
CA SER A 120 1.33 -12.39 -3.43
C SER A 120 0.92 -13.87 -3.29
N SER A 121 1.01 -14.46 -2.10
CA SER A 121 0.88 -15.93 -1.92
C SER A 121 -0.29 -16.38 -1.04
N GLU A 122 -0.79 -15.53 -0.14
CA GLU A 122 -1.97 -15.82 0.69
C GLU A 122 -2.88 -14.59 0.76
N PRO A 123 -4.20 -14.74 0.56
CA PRO A 123 -5.12 -13.62 0.75
C PRO A 123 -5.03 -13.13 2.20
N LEU A 124 -4.64 -11.88 2.39
CA LEU A 124 -4.66 -11.23 3.70
C LEU A 124 -6.10 -11.31 4.24
N THR A 125 -6.29 -12.10 5.28
CA THR A 125 -7.57 -12.17 5.98
C THR A 125 -7.61 -11.11 7.08
N LEU A 126 -8.75 -10.41 7.19
CA LEU A 126 -9.02 -9.49 8.28
C LEU A 126 -9.41 -10.27 9.54
N VAL A 127 -8.84 -9.91 10.68
CA VAL A 127 -9.36 -10.33 11.99
C VAL A 127 -10.48 -9.36 12.37
N GLU A 128 -11.69 -9.66 11.90
CA GLU A 128 -12.83 -8.77 12.05
C GLU A 128 -13.31 -8.70 13.50
N SER A 129 -13.46 -7.48 14.00
CA SER A 129 -14.10 -7.14 15.28
C SER A 129 -14.90 -5.85 15.14
N GLU A 130 -15.86 -5.63 16.01
CA GLU A 130 -16.50 -4.31 16.14
C GLU A 130 -15.62 -3.40 17.00
N PHE A 131 -15.40 -2.16 16.53
CA PHE A 131 -14.63 -1.16 17.26
C PHE A 131 -15.13 0.26 16.99
N SER A 132 -14.83 1.16 17.92
CA SER A 132 -15.09 2.58 17.81
C SER A 132 -13.95 3.29 17.08
N VAL A 133 -14.26 4.00 15.98
CA VAL A 133 -13.27 4.85 15.28
C VAL A 133 -12.79 5.98 16.21
N HIS A 134 -13.68 6.52 17.05
CA HIS A 134 -13.33 7.52 18.06
C HIS A 134 -12.22 7.02 18.99
N GLU A 135 -12.37 5.80 19.56
CA GLU A 135 -11.37 5.20 20.46
C GLU A 135 -10.03 4.96 19.73
N VAL A 136 -10.06 4.54 18.48
CA VAL A 136 -8.84 4.33 17.68
C VAL A 136 -8.12 5.66 17.44
N VAL A 137 -8.83 6.73 17.07
CA VAL A 137 -8.26 8.07 16.90
C VAL A 137 -7.64 8.57 18.22
N GLU A 138 -8.36 8.46 19.34
CA GLU A 138 -7.87 8.86 20.65
C GLU A 138 -6.62 8.08 21.06
N GLN A 139 -6.60 6.76 20.85
CA GLN A 139 -5.45 5.93 21.15
C GLN A 139 -4.20 6.36 20.36
N VAL A 140 -4.32 6.46 19.03
CA VAL A 140 -3.16 6.76 18.17
C VAL A 140 -2.64 8.17 18.40
N THR A 141 -3.53 9.14 18.58
CA THR A 141 -3.13 10.53 18.82
C THR A 141 -2.50 10.72 20.20
N SER A 142 -3.03 10.10 21.25
CA SER A 142 -2.48 10.18 22.61
C SER A 142 -1.06 9.60 22.70
N LEU A 143 -0.80 8.48 21.98
CA LEU A 143 0.54 7.89 21.92
C LEU A 143 1.59 8.83 21.29
N ASN A 144 1.16 9.80 20.48
CA ASN A 144 2.05 10.72 19.76
C ASN A 144 2.18 12.11 20.41
N GLU A 145 1.47 12.44 21.49
CA GLU A 145 1.50 13.77 22.14
C GLU A 145 2.92 14.21 22.52
N SER A 146 3.72 13.31 23.05
CA SER A 146 5.11 13.62 23.42
C SER A 146 5.98 13.95 22.20
N LEU A 147 5.79 13.26 21.10
CA LEU A 147 6.50 13.51 19.83
C LEU A 147 6.07 14.85 19.22
N VAL A 148 4.77 15.13 19.21
CA VAL A 148 4.17 16.38 18.73
C VAL A 148 4.74 17.59 19.51
N ALA A 149 4.73 17.50 20.85
CA ALA A 149 5.31 18.56 21.70
C ALA A 149 6.81 18.76 21.46
N LYS A 150 7.58 17.67 21.30
CA LYS A 150 9.03 17.73 21.02
C LYS A 150 9.32 18.37 19.66
N LYS A 151 8.47 18.16 18.65
CA LYS A 151 8.59 18.77 17.32
C LYS A 151 8.02 20.21 17.26
N GLY A 152 7.37 20.68 18.31
CA GLY A 152 6.73 22.01 18.35
C GLY A 152 5.52 22.10 17.40
N LEU A 153 4.78 21.03 17.23
CA LEU A 153 3.56 20.96 16.41
C LEU A 153 2.33 21.12 17.30
N SER A 154 1.18 21.50 16.71
CA SER A 154 -0.14 21.33 17.32
C SER A 154 -0.85 20.11 16.72
N LEU A 155 -1.49 19.31 17.57
CA LEU A 155 -2.30 18.16 17.17
C LEU A 155 -3.75 18.39 17.62
N GLU A 156 -4.66 18.40 16.67
CA GLU A 156 -6.10 18.63 16.90
C GLU A 156 -6.89 17.37 16.53
N ARG A 157 -8.01 17.15 17.21
CA ARG A 157 -8.85 15.95 17.07
C ARG A 157 -10.31 16.36 16.96
N TYR A 158 -10.98 15.91 15.93
CA TYR A 158 -12.38 16.21 15.66
C TYR A 158 -13.23 14.96 15.35
N PRO A 159 -13.00 13.79 16.00
CA PRO A 159 -13.85 12.64 15.73
C PRO A 159 -15.25 12.91 16.25
N SER A 160 -16.25 12.71 15.41
CA SER A 160 -17.64 12.80 15.84
C SER A 160 -17.93 11.76 16.92
N PRO A 161 -18.47 12.16 18.10
CA PRO A 161 -18.77 11.21 19.17
C PRO A 161 -19.93 10.25 18.85
N ALA A 162 -20.72 10.55 17.81
CA ALA A 162 -21.91 9.80 17.42
C ALA A 162 -21.66 8.83 16.25
N LEU A 163 -20.37 8.49 15.96
CA LEU A 163 -20.07 7.52 14.92
C LEU A 163 -20.52 6.12 15.32
N PRO A 164 -21.17 5.37 14.42
CA PRO A 164 -21.48 3.98 14.66
C PRO A 164 -20.18 3.15 14.75
N PRO A 165 -20.19 1.99 15.46
CA PRO A 165 -19.07 1.09 15.46
C PRO A 165 -18.82 0.54 14.03
N VAL A 166 -17.56 0.36 13.69
CA VAL A 166 -17.13 -0.20 12.41
C VAL A 166 -16.73 -1.65 12.62
N ARG A 167 -17.10 -2.52 11.68
CA ARG A 167 -16.65 -3.91 11.66
C ARG A 167 -15.44 -4.06 10.75
N GLY A 168 -14.33 -4.50 11.30
CA GLY A 168 -13.09 -4.68 10.56
C GLY A 168 -11.93 -5.10 11.46
N ASP A 169 -10.73 -5.03 10.93
CA ASP A 169 -9.50 -5.30 11.67
C ASP A 169 -8.97 -4.02 12.31
N ARG A 170 -9.23 -3.89 13.61
CA ARG A 170 -8.86 -2.71 14.42
C ARG A 170 -7.36 -2.39 14.35
N ASP A 171 -6.52 -3.42 14.38
CA ASP A 171 -5.07 -3.22 14.40
C ASP A 171 -4.55 -2.69 13.05
N LYS A 172 -5.14 -3.14 11.93
CA LYS A 172 -4.84 -2.59 10.60
C LYS A 172 -5.28 -1.14 10.45
N VAL A 173 -6.43 -0.76 11.03
CA VAL A 173 -6.89 0.64 11.04
C VAL A 173 -5.97 1.52 11.89
N ILE A 174 -5.50 1.03 13.04
CA ILE A 174 -4.47 1.70 13.85
C ILE A 174 -3.19 1.91 13.01
N HIS A 175 -2.78 0.90 12.25
CA HIS A 175 -1.60 0.99 11.39
C HIS A 175 -1.78 2.06 10.29
N VAL A 176 -2.94 2.10 9.62
CA VAL A 176 -3.27 3.15 8.64
C VAL A 176 -3.11 4.55 9.26
N LEU A 177 -3.77 4.79 10.39
CA LEU A 177 -3.70 6.08 11.08
C LEU A 177 -2.27 6.44 11.53
N THR A 178 -1.52 5.47 12.04
CA THR A 178 -0.13 5.67 12.47
C THR A 178 0.76 6.07 11.29
N ASN A 179 0.60 5.45 10.12
CA ASN A 179 1.34 5.81 8.90
C ASN A 179 0.99 7.22 8.40
N LEU A 180 -0.30 7.56 8.36
CA LEU A 180 -0.73 8.88 7.90
C LEU A 180 -0.26 10.00 8.85
N LEU A 181 -0.43 9.79 10.16
CA LEU A 181 0.05 10.73 11.18
C LEU A 181 1.58 10.85 11.20
N GLY A 182 2.29 9.73 11.04
CA GLY A 182 3.75 9.71 10.93
C GLY A 182 4.24 10.62 9.80
N ASN A 183 3.64 10.49 8.62
CA ASN A 183 3.92 11.37 7.47
C ASN A 183 3.57 12.84 7.78
N ALA A 184 2.39 13.10 8.36
CA ALA A 184 1.99 14.45 8.73
C ALA A 184 2.98 15.10 9.70
N PHE A 185 3.44 14.37 10.72
CA PHE A 185 4.45 14.88 11.67
C PHE A 185 5.83 15.05 11.03
N GLU A 186 6.19 14.24 10.05
CA GLU A 186 7.49 14.31 9.37
C GLU A 186 7.58 15.53 8.45
N PHE A 187 6.52 15.78 7.67
CA PHE A 187 6.53 16.81 6.64
C PHE A 187 5.98 18.16 7.10
N THR A 188 5.53 18.29 8.35
CA THR A 188 5.09 19.55 8.93
C THR A 188 6.23 20.23 9.67
N PRO A 189 6.58 21.47 9.33
CA PRO A 189 7.61 22.22 10.06
C PRO A 189 7.14 22.60 11.48
N SER A 190 8.10 22.88 12.37
CA SER A 190 7.81 23.37 13.72
C SER A 190 6.92 24.61 13.68
N GLY A 191 5.93 24.67 14.56
CA GLY A 191 4.87 25.70 14.58
C GLY A 191 3.67 25.36 13.69
N GLY A 192 3.75 24.28 12.90
CA GLY A 192 2.64 23.82 12.06
C GLY A 192 1.59 23.04 12.84
N ARG A 193 0.52 22.69 12.12
CA ARG A 193 -0.66 22.01 12.65
C ARG A 193 -0.89 20.69 11.93
N VAL A 194 -1.26 19.68 12.70
CA VAL A 194 -1.75 18.37 12.22
C VAL A 194 -3.11 18.11 12.87
N TRP A 195 -4.05 17.50 12.14
CA TRP A 195 -5.36 17.18 12.72
C TRP A 195 -5.85 15.83 12.20
N VAL A 196 -6.76 15.24 12.99
CA VAL A 196 -7.53 14.08 12.61
C VAL A 196 -9.00 14.43 12.75
N ASP A 197 -9.76 14.23 11.68
CA ASP A 197 -11.23 14.36 11.67
C ASP A 197 -11.85 13.01 11.31
N ALA A 198 -12.99 12.68 11.90
CA ALA A 198 -13.75 11.49 11.56
C ALA A 198 -15.25 11.77 11.65
N GLY A 199 -15.97 11.49 10.57
CA GLY A 199 -17.39 11.72 10.43
C GLY A 199 -18.04 10.69 9.51
N MET A 200 -19.36 10.77 9.36
CA MET A 200 -20.02 10.01 8.30
C MET A 200 -19.67 10.60 6.93
N SER A 201 -19.50 9.73 5.93
CA SER A 201 -19.17 10.17 4.57
C SER A 201 -20.33 10.99 3.96
N PRO A 202 -20.07 12.16 3.37
CA PRO A 202 -21.09 12.90 2.65
C PRO A 202 -21.71 12.16 1.47
N GLU A 203 -20.97 11.20 0.89
CA GLU A 203 -21.42 10.41 -0.27
C GLU A 203 -22.34 9.25 0.14
N ASP A 204 -22.11 8.67 1.33
CA ASP A 204 -22.94 7.61 1.92
C ASP A 204 -22.99 7.78 3.45
N PRO A 205 -23.87 8.69 3.94
CA PRO A 205 -23.92 9.07 5.35
C PRO A 205 -24.53 7.99 6.26
N GLU A 206 -25.02 6.89 5.73
CA GLU A 206 -25.61 5.81 6.53
C GLU A 206 -24.62 4.64 6.74
N ASN A 207 -23.74 4.39 5.75
CA ASN A 207 -22.97 3.15 5.72
C ASN A 207 -21.46 3.35 5.72
N VAL A 208 -20.96 4.58 5.59
CA VAL A 208 -19.51 4.81 5.41
C VAL A 208 -19.00 5.89 6.37
N VAL A 209 -17.99 5.55 7.16
CA VAL A 209 -17.20 6.50 7.94
C VAL A 209 -16.06 7.02 7.07
N LEU A 210 -15.90 8.35 7.05
CA LEU A 210 -14.79 9.05 6.42
C LEU A 210 -13.83 9.52 7.51
N ILE A 211 -12.56 9.21 7.36
CA ILE A 211 -11.49 9.68 8.24
C ILE A 211 -10.54 10.56 7.43
N GLU A 212 -10.20 11.71 7.98
CA GLU A 212 -9.26 12.67 7.43
C GLU A 212 -8.06 12.82 8.38
N VAL A 213 -6.85 12.79 7.81
CA VAL A 213 -5.61 13.22 8.47
C VAL A 213 -5.04 14.38 7.67
N GLY A 214 -5.01 15.56 8.28
CA GLY A 214 -4.54 16.78 7.63
C GLY A 214 -3.31 17.37 8.27
N ASP A 215 -2.53 18.10 7.48
CA ASP A 215 -1.31 18.81 7.90
C ASP A 215 -1.14 20.16 7.20
N THR A 216 -0.38 21.06 7.80
CA THR A 216 0.04 22.34 7.20
C THR A 216 1.49 22.30 6.71
N GLY A 217 1.94 21.16 6.24
CA GLY A 217 3.31 20.93 5.78
C GLY A 217 3.59 21.43 4.37
N ARG A 218 4.62 20.85 3.76
CA ARG A 218 5.11 21.29 2.43
C ARG A 218 4.15 20.99 1.28
N GLY A 219 3.15 20.12 1.49
CA GLY A 219 2.23 19.66 0.45
C GLY A 219 2.88 18.75 -0.58
N ILE A 220 2.04 18.24 -1.51
CA ILE A 220 2.39 17.27 -2.53
C ILE A 220 1.93 17.80 -3.89
N ALA A 221 2.81 17.77 -4.90
CA ALA A 221 2.44 18.15 -6.26
C ALA A 221 1.39 17.20 -6.83
N ARG A 222 0.46 17.75 -7.63
CA ARG A 222 -0.68 17.00 -8.16
C ARG A 222 -0.28 15.75 -8.95
N ASP A 223 0.82 15.84 -9.70
CA ASP A 223 1.36 14.73 -10.50
C ASP A 223 1.86 13.55 -9.63
N HIS A 224 2.05 13.78 -8.34
CA HIS A 224 2.52 12.77 -7.39
C HIS A 224 1.40 12.14 -6.55
N HIS A 225 0.14 12.59 -6.61
CA HIS A 225 -0.95 12.11 -5.77
C HIS A 225 -1.21 10.60 -5.94
N GLU A 226 -1.11 10.07 -7.15
CA GLU A 226 -1.19 8.62 -7.40
C GLU A 226 0.15 7.91 -7.15
N LEU A 227 1.26 8.60 -7.39
CA LEU A 227 2.59 8.02 -7.27
C LEU A 227 2.94 7.67 -5.83
N ILE A 228 2.55 8.51 -4.85
CA ILE A 228 2.87 8.30 -3.43
C ILE A 228 2.29 7.02 -2.82
N PHE A 229 1.28 6.43 -3.47
CA PHE A 229 0.69 5.14 -3.08
C PHE A 229 1.33 3.95 -3.78
N ARG A 230 2.33 4.17 -4.67
CA ARG A 230 3.09 3.09 -5.29
C ARG A 230 4.25 2.66 -4.38
N GLU A 231 4.61 1.41 -4.53
CA GLU A 231 5.71 0.80 -3.79
C GLU A 231 7.03 1.54 -4.00
N PHE A 232 7.77 1.76 -2.91
CA PHE A 232 9.08 2.42 -2.92
C PHE A 232 9.07 3.83 -3.52
N ALA A 233 7.89 4.44 -3.69
CA ALA A 233 7.78 5.79 -4.21
C ALA A 233 8.25 6.81 -3.16
N GLN A 234 9.20 7.66 -3.56
CA GLN A 234 9.67 8.81 -2.81
C GLN A 234 9.67 10.02 -3.72
N VAL A 235 8.94 11.06 -3.33
CA VAL A 235 8.77 12.28 -4.15
C VAL A 235 10.02 13.14 -4.20
N ASP A 236 10.95 13.00 -3.24
CA ASP A 236 12.21 13.75 -3.18
C ASP A 236 13.40 12.84 -2.99
N SER A 237 14.17 12.60 -4.07
CA SER A 237 15.50 12.00 -4.02
C SER A 237 16.63 13.05 -3.90
N SER A 238 16.32 14.36 -3.82
CA SER A 238 17.30 15.42 -3.79
C SER A 238 17.78 15.76 -2.37
N ALA A 239 18.95 15.26 -2.04
CA ALA A 239 19.97 15.91 -1.20
C ALA A 239 19.71 16.20 0.29
N SER A 240 18.65 15.77 0.95
CA SER A 240 18.64 15.79 2.42
C SER A 240 18.62 14.37 2.99
N ARG A 241 19.79 13.92 3.44
CA ARG A 241 20.09 12.61 4.07
C ARG A 241 19.39 12.39 5.42
N VAL A 242 18.23 12.97 5.67
CA VAL A 242 17.56 12.98 6.99
C VAL A 242 16.19 12.28 6.95
N HIS A 243 15.61 12.03 5.77
CA HIS A 243 14.25 11.47 5.67
C HIS A 243 14.33 10.02 5.18
N HIS A 244 14.35 9.08 6.12
CA HIS A 244 14.41 7.64 5.85
C HIS A 244 13.02 6.98 5.94
N GLY A 245 12.11 7.32 5.02
CA GLY A 245 10.91 6.52 4.82
C GLY A 245 11.19 5.32 3.90
N THR A 246 10.58 4.16 4.13
CA THR A 246 10.70 2.97 3.26
C THR A 246 10.03 3.16 1.91
N GLY A 247 9.10 4.12 1.80
CA GLY A 247 8.20 4.26 0.66
C GLY A 247 7.11 3.19 0.59
N LEU A 248 6.94 2.40 1.65
CA LEU A 248 5.94 1.33 1.74
C LEU A 248 4.73 1.70 2.60
N GLY A 249 4.86 2.64 3.55
CA GLY A 249 3.81 2.95 4.52
C GLY A 249 2.47 3.34 3.89
N LEU A 250 2.46 4.20 2.85
CA LEU A 250 1.23 4.59 2.16
C LEU A 250 0.65 3.47 1.30
N THR A 251 1.50 2.64 0.69
CA THR A 251 1.06 1.46 -0.08
C THR A 251 0.34 0.46 0.83
N ILE A 252 0.91 0.20 2.01
CA ILE A 252 0.32 -0.68 3.03
C ILE A 252 -0.99 -0.09 3.57
N ALA A 253 -1.00 1.20 3.86
CA ALA A 253 -2.23 1.90 4.28
C ALA A 253 -3.34 1.75 3.23
N ARG A 254 -3.02 1.94 1.94
CA ARG A 254 -3.96 1.73 0.83
C ARG A 254 -4.48 0.30 0.81
N ARG A 255 -3.60 -0.69 0.93
CA ARG A 255 -3.98 -2.11 0.92
C ARG A 255 -4.91 -2.45 2.07
N PHE A 256 -4.62 -1.97 3.28
CA PHE A 256 -5.50 -2.22 4.43
C PHE A 256 -6.88 -1.59 4.27
N VAL A 257 -6.95 -0.36 3.77
CA VAL A 257 -8.22 0.30 3.50
C VAL A 257 -9.02 -0.45 2.43
N GLU A 258 -8.38 -0.89 1.34
CA GLU A 258 -9.01 -1.68 0.28
C GLU A 258 -9.51 -3.05 0.78
N LEU A 259 -8.78 -3.72 1.67
CA LEU A 259 -9.22 -4.96 2.32
C LEU A 259 -10.48 -4.77 3.17
N HIS A 260 -10.65 -3.59 3.78
CA HIS A 260 -11.88 -3.21 4.48
C HIS A 260 -13.03 -2.82 3.54
N GLY A 261 -12.82 -2.83 2.21
CA GLY A 261 -13.79 -2.37 1.22
C GLY A 261 -13.91 -0.84 1.13
N GLY A 262 -12.94 -0.12 1.72
CA GLY A 262 -12.84 1.33 1.66
C GLY A 262 -11.98 1.84 0.50
N ARG A 263 -11.79 3.16 0.46
CA ARG A 263 -10.86 3.84 -0.46
C ARG A 263 -9.98 4.81 0.31
N ILE A 264 -8.76 5.09 -0.19
CA ILE A 264 -7.84 6.09 0.33
C ILE A 264 -7.39 7.02 -0.78
N TRP A 265 -7.29 8.33 -0.51
CA TRP A 265 -6.81 9.34 -1.45
C TRP A 265 -6.19 10.52 -0.72
N VAL A 266 -5.62 11.45 -1.48
CA VAL A 266 -5.01 12.67 -0.98
C VAL A 266 -5.54 13.89 -1.73
N GLU A 267 -5.74 14.99 -1.00
CA GLU A 267 -5.92 16.34 -1.52
C GLU A 267 -4.77 17.18 -1.01
N SER A 268 -3.97 17.74 -1.90
CA SER A 268 -2.77 18.47 -1.51
C SER A 268 -2.36 19.47 -2.57
N GLU A 269 -1.74 20.57 -2.14
CA GLU A 269 -1.11 21.55 -3.00
C GLU A 269 0.24 21.94 -2.39
N LEU A 270 1.27 22.13 -3.23
CA LEU A 270 2.60 22.52 -2.77
C LEU A 270 2.55 23.81 -1.96
N GLY A 271 3.11 23.79 -0.75
CA GLY A 271 3.13 24.91 0.18
C GLY A 271 1.85 25.10 1.01
N CYS A 272 0.79 24.31 0.77
CA CYS A 272 -0.50 24.43 1.48
C CYS A 272 -0.76 23.29 2.47
N GLY A 273 0.09 22.26 2.49
CA GLY A 273 -0.11 21.06 3.29
C GLY A 273 -0.84 19.96 2.54
N SER A 274 -1.19 18.90 3.26
CA SER A 274 -1.88 17.73 2.68
C SER A 274 -3.06 17.31 3.55
N ARG A 275 -4.06 16.72 2.91
CA ARG A 275 -5.22 16.07 3.55
C ARG A 275 -5.34 14.67 2.97
N PHE A 276 -5.08 13.68 3.79
CA PHE A 276 -5.28 12.27 3.45
C PHE A 276 -6.64 11.83 3.95
N PHE A 277 -7.38 11.17 3.11
CA PHE A 277 -8.71 10.66 3.40
C PHE A 277 -8.73 9.15 3.23
N PHE A 278 -9.45 8.47 4.10
CA PHE A 278 -9.82 7.09 3.87
C PHE A 278 -11.21 6.78 4.40
N THR A 279 -11.86 5.78 3.81
CA THR A 279 -13.21 5.37 4.19
C THR A 279 -13.20 3.96 4.79
N LEU A 280 -14.13 3.74 5.72
CA LEU A 280 -14.42 2.43 6.30
C LEU A 280 -15.93 2.18 6.23
N PRO A 281 -16.40 1.07 5.64
CA PRO A 281 -17.80 0.68 5.71
C PRO A 281 -18.21 0.36 7.15
N VAL A 282 -19.38 0.86 7.58
CA VAL A 282 -19.97 0.58 8.89
C VAL A 282 -20.44 -0.88 8.98
N ASN A 283 -21.07 -1.36 7.91
CA ASN A 283 -21.52 -2.75 7.79
C ASN A 283 -20.96 -3.36 6.51
N ARG A 284 -20.18 -4.44 6.61
CA ARG A 284 -20.05 -5.35 5.48
C ARG A 284 -21.34 -6.12 5.38
N GLY A 285 -22.12 -5.82 4.33
CA GLY A 285 -23.19 -6.72 3.94
C GLY A 285 -22.60 -8.13 3.82
N SER A 286 -23.19 -9.08 4.53
CA SER A 286 -22.93 -10.49 4.32
C SER A 286 -23.31 -10.83 2.88
N GLU A 287 -22.34 -10.95 1.98
CA GLU A 287 -22.49 -11.74 0.78
C GLU A 287 -22.29 -13.22 1.06
#